data_9fbc07f698c1a1596453efd7db0b6515
#
_entry.id   9fbc07f698c1a1596453efd7db0b6515
#
_cell.length_a   1.000
_cell.length_b   1.000
_cell.length_c   1.000
_cell.angle_alpha   90.00
_cell.angle_beta   90.00
_cell.angle_gamma   90.00
#
_symmetry.space_group_name_H-M   'P 1'
#
loop_
_entity.id
_entity.type
_entity.pdbx_description
1 polymer ?
#
loop_
_entity_poly.entity_id
_entity_poly.type
_entity_poly.pdbx_seq_one_letter_code
_entity_poly.pdbx_strand_id
1 'polypeptide(L)'
;MLEKTFGNKKNGIVYNDRVGAYGIGFNGKGKTAVVRTPLYNGQTGYFLLGGGIEKNENHAECIMRECLEEAGLSVTPKDFVCKGDFYYYIEETQTNLHGTGYFYYMLINEIVAEPTELDHSLVWLSIDEIREKLFLPSQIWAVEQVYKLFF
;
A
#
# COMPACT_ATOMS: atom_id res chain seq x y z
N MET A 1 4.30 -13.56 -14.15
CA MET A 1 3.98 -12.49 -13.20
C MET A 1 3.28 -13.07 -11.97
N LEU A 2 3.76 -12.78 -10.77
CA LEU A 2 3.11 -13.22 -9.54
C LEU A 2 1.90 -12.33 -9.27
N GLU A 3 0.72 -12.93 -9.24
CA GLU A 3 -0.51 -12.18 -8.96
C GLU A 3 -1.51 -13.00 -8.19
N LYS A 4 -2.38 -12.32 -7.44
CA LYS A 4 -3.41 -12.97 -6.62
C LYS A 4 -4.63 -12.06 -6.47
N THR A 5 -5.81 -12.68 -6.50
CA THR A 5 -7.08 -12.00 -6.28
C THR A 5 -7.63 -12.34 -4.89
N PHE A 6 -8.09 -11.33 -4.18
CA PHE A 6 -8.67 -11.44 -2.84
C PHE A 6 -10.14 -11.08 -2.88
N GLY A 7 -10.98 -11.94 -2.33
CA GLY A 7 -12.42 -11.80 -2.41
C GLY A 7 -12.96 -12.28 -3.75
N ASN A 8 -14.25 -12.06 -3.96
CA ASN A 8 -14.95 -12.60 -5.11
C ASN A 8 -15.74 -11.50 -5.84
N LYS A 9 -15.54 -11.44 -7.14
CA LYS A 9 -16.38 -10.62 -7.99
C LYS A 9 -17.78 -11.22 -8.05
N LYS A 10 -18.80 -10.42 -7.70
CA LYS A 10 -20.18 -10.84 -7.76
C LYS A 10 -20.81 -10.44 -9.10
N ASN A 11 -21.57 -11.36 -9.69
CA ASN A 11 -22.27 -11.09 -10.94
C ASN A 11 -23.33 -10.01 -10.75
N GLY A 12 -23.49 -9.14 -11.75
CA GLY A 12 -24.51 -8.08 -11.74
C GLY A 12 -24.15 -6.87 -10.88
N ILE A 13 -22.98 -6.85 -10.28
CA ILE A 13 -22.48 -5.72 -9.50
C ILE A 13 -21.55 -4.87 -10.35
N VAL A 14 -21.75 -3.55 -10.31
CA VAL A 14 -20.83 -2.60 -10.93
C VAL A 14 -19.76 -2.20 -9.92
N TYR A 15 -18.50 -2.38 -10.27
CA TYR A 15 -17.37 -2.04 -9.42
C TYR A 15 -16.68 -0.77 -9.91
N ASN A 16 -16.28 0.06 -8.96
CA ASN A 16 -15.39 1.17 -9.24
C ASN A 16 -13.95 0.65 -9.20
N ASP A 17 -13.23 0.79 -10.31
CA ASP A 17 -11.85 0.34 -10.40
C ASP A 17 -10.90 1.41 -9.86
N ARG A 18 -9.98 1.00 -9.00
CA ARG A 18 -8.90 1.85 -8.51
C ARG A 18 -7.58 1.10 -8.68
N VAL A 19 -6.66 1.72 -9.41
CA VAL A 19 -5.33 1.15 -9.65
C VAL A 19 -4.30 1.97 -8.90
N GLY A 20 -3.48 1.32 -8.11
CA GLY A 20 -2.45 1.97 -7.33
C GLY A 20 -1.10 1.28 -7.44
N ALA A 21 -0.06 2.00 -7.06
CA ALA A 21 1.29 1.49 -6.94
C ALA A 21 1.79 1.73 -5.52
N TYR A 22 2.45 0.72 -4.97
CA TYR A 22 2.87 0.70 -3.56
C TYR A 22 4.30 0.23 -3.43
N GLY A 23 5.02 0.83 -2.49
CA GLY A 23 6.40 0.48 -2.21
C GLY A 23 6.56 -0.25 -0.90
N ILE A 24 7.35 -1.31 -0.92
CA ILE A 24 7.68 -2.11 0.26
C ILE A 24 9.16 -1.94 0.54
N GLY A 25 9.47 -1.25 1.61
CA GLY A 25 10.83 -0.97 2.02
C GLY A 25 11.04 -1.25 3.49
N PHE A 26 12.29 -1.53 3.86
CA PHE A 26 12.64 -1.94 5.21
C PHE A 26 13.70 -1.01 5.79
N ASN A 27 13.67 -0.84 7.12
CA ASN A 27 14.76 -0.19 7.84
C ASN A 27 15.87 -1.19 8.16
N GLY A 28 16.93 -0.72 8.83
CA GLY A 28 18.05 -1.57 9.20
C GLY A 28 17.74 -2.70 10.19
N LYS A 29 16.53 -2.69 10.76
CA LYS A 29 16.03 -3.75 11.66
C LYS A 29 15.07 -4.70 10.99
N GLY A 30 14.90 -4.60 9.66
CA GLY A 30 13.99 -5.45 8.90
C GLY A 30 12.52 -5.13 9.09
N LYS A 31 12.18 -3.96 9.63
CA LYS A 31 10.79 -3.53 9.77
C LYS A 31 10.32 -2.79 8.53
N THR A 32 9.08 -3.00 8.18
CA THR A 32 8.46 -2.44 6.97
C THR A 32 7.88 -1.05 7.24
N ALA A 33 8.13 -0.14 6.32
CA ALA A 33 7.52 1.20 6.35
C ALA A 33 6.04 1.11 5.99
N VAL A 34 5.18 1.61 6.87
CA VAL A 34 3.74 1.69 6.63
C VAL A 34 3.22 3.04 7.10
N VAL A 35 2.02 3.38 6.67
CA VAL A 35 1.33 4.59 7.10
C VAL A 35 0.13 4.21 7.97
N ARG A 36 -0.04 4.94 9.07
CA ARG A 36 -1.18 4.83 9.96
C ARG A 36 -2.10 6.01 9.72
N THR A 37 -3.38 5.75 9.51
CA THR A 37 -4.35 6.79 9.21
C THR A 37 -5.71 6.46 9.81
N PRO A 38 -6.54 7.48 10.15
CA PRO A 38 -7.91 7.24 10.61
C PRO A 38 -8.78 6.64 9.50
N LEU A 39 -9.67 5.74 9.88
CA LEU A 39 -10.70 5.19 9.01
C LEU A 39 -12.02 5.94 9.23
N TYR A 40 -12.98 5.78 8.30
CA TYR A 40 -14.30 6.41 8.40
C TYR A 40 -15.04 6.08 9.70
N ASN A 41 -14.84 4.88 10.24
CA ASN A 41 -15.49 4.45 11.48
C ASN A 41 -14.79 4.95 12.76
N GLY A 42 -13.78 5.80 12.63
CA GLY A 42 -13.01 6.33 13.76
C GLY A 42 -11.90 5.40 14.25
N GLN A 43 -11.78 4.20 13.68
CA GLN A 43 -10.68 3.30 13.99
C GLN A 43 -9.42 3.71 13.22
N THR A 44 -8.29 3.13 13.59
CA THR A 44 -7.02 3.35 12.91
C THR A 44 -6.75 2.25 11.90
N GLY A 45 -6.36 2.63 10.69
CA GLY A 45 -5.94 1.69 9.65
C GLY A 45 -4.47 1.80 9.34
N TYR A 46 -3.86 0.69 8.95
CA TYR A 46 -2.46 0.61 8.55
C TYR A 46 -2.39 0.16 7.10
N PHE A 47 -1.65 0.90 6.30
CA PHE A 47 -1.53 0.67 4.85
C PHE A 47 -0.09 0.79 4.40
N LEU A 48 0.26 0.10 3.32
CA LEU A 48 1.55 0.33 2.66
C LEU A 48 1.60 1.75 2.10
N LEU A 49 2.81 2.28 2.01
CA LEU A 49 3.07 3.56 1.34
C LEU A 49 2.80 3.43 -0.15
N GLY A 50 2.04 4.35 -0.69
CA GLY A 50 1.63 4.34 -2.09
C GLY A 50 0.20 4.83 -2.22
N GLY A 51 -0.37 4.67 -3.39
CA GLY A 51 -1.75 5.10 -3.64
C GLY A 51 -2.11 5.07 -5.11
N GLY A 52 -3.21 5.75 -5.44
CA GLY A 52 -3.74 5.80 -6.80
C GLY A 52 -2.78 6.45 -7.79
N ILE A 53 -2.65 5.82 -8.95
CA ILE A 53 -1.81 6.34 -10.03
C ILE A 53 -2.54 7.49 -10.69
N GLU A 54 -1.87 8.64 -10.79
CA GLU A 54 -2.42 9.81 -11.46
C GLU A 54 -2.13 9.77 -12.95
N LYS A 55 -2.87 10.59 -13.71
CA LYS A 55 -2.72 10.68 -15.17
C LYS A 55 -1.29 11.07 -15.53
N ASN A 56 -0.73 10.36 -16.51
CA ASN A 56 0.63 10.58 -17.02
C ASN A 56 1.73 10.23 -16.01
N GLU A 57 1.40 9.48 -14.96
CA GLU A 57 2.33 9.05 -13.93
C GLU A 57 2.66 7.58 -14.12
N ASN A 58 3.92 7.20 -14.09
CA ASN A 58 4.28 5.79 -14.05
C ASN A 58 4.28 5.28 -12.60
N HIS A 59 4.47 3.98 -12.40
CA HIS A 59 4.42 3.37 -11.06
C HIS A 59 5.49 3.96 -10.13
N ALA A 60 6.71 4.13 -10.61
CA ALA A 60 7.79 4.68 -9.79
C ALA A 60 7.50 6.11 -9.36
N GLU A 61 7.01 6.93 -10.27
CA GLU A 61 6.61 8.31 -9.97
C GLU A 61 5.49 8.37 -8.94
N CYS A 62 4.50 7.48 -9.06
CA CYS A 62 3.41 7.37 -8.11
C CYS A 62 3.93 7.03 -6.72
N ILE A 63 4.79 6.02 -6.60
CA ILE A 63 5.35 5.61 -5.31
C ILE A 63 6.16 6.75 -4.68
N MET A 64 7.01 7.42 -5.45
CA MET A 64 7.82 8.52 -4.94
C MET A 64 6.96 9.69 -4.46
N ARG A 65 5.94 10.05 -5.23
CA ARG A 65 5.01 11.13 -4.89
C ARG A 65 4.23 10.81 -3.60
N GLU A 66 3.65 9.61 -3.55
CA GLU A 66 2.84 9.19 -2.39
C GLU A 66 3.69 9.08 -1.12
N CYS A 67 4.89 8.55 -1.20
CA CYS A 67 5.78 8.46 -0.03
C CYS A 67 6.12 9.84 0.51
N LEU A 68 6.29 10.82 -0.37
CA LEU A 68 6.54 12.20 0.04
C LEU A 68 5.32 12.82 0.72
N GLU A 69 4.14 12.65 0.12
CA GLU A 69 2.89 13.20 0.64
C GLU A 69 2.48 12.56 1.97
N GLU A 70 2.60 11.24 2.08
CA GLU A 70 2.12 10.51 3.26
C GLU A 70 3.10 10.52 4.42
N ALA A 71 4.40 10.55 4.14
CA ALA A 71 5.41 10.36 5.18
C ALA A 71 6.61 11.32 5.10
N GLY A 72 6.65 12.21 4.12
CA GLY A 72 7.80 13.05 3.89
C GLY A 72 9.07 12.26 3.57
N LEU A 73 8.91 11.09 2.98
CA LEU A 73 9.96 10.09 2.82
C LEU A 73 10.47 10.05 1.38
N SER A 74 11.79 10.18 1.23
CA SER A 74 12.44 9.97 -0.06
C SER A 74 12.76 8.49 -0.23
N VAL A 75 12.33 7.92 -1.35
CA VAL A 75 12.50 6.50 -1.66
C VAL A 75 12.99 6.30 -3.08
N THR A 76 13.57 5.13 -3.34
CA THR A 76 13.97 4.71 -4.68
C THR A 76 13.26 3.40 -5.00
N PRO A 77 12.19 3.44 -5.83
CA PRO A 77 11.54 2.20 -6.27
C PRO A 77 12.51 1.34 -7.08
N LYS A 78 12.46 0.04 -6.84
CA LYS A 78 13.30 -0.97 -7.49
C LYS A 78 12.44 -1.97 -8.24
N ASP A 79 12.64 -3.26 -8.01
CA ASP A 79 12.01 -4.31 -8.80
C ASP A 79 10.50 -4.45 -8.52
N PHE A 80 9.76 -4.67 -9.58
CA PHE A 80 8.38 -5.12 -9.47
C PHE A 80 8.36 -6.51 -8.86
N VAL A 81 7.51 -6.71 -7.85
CA VAL A 81 7.43 -8.00 -7.14
C VAL A 81 6.15 -8.74 -7.46
N CYS A 82 5.00 -8.10 -7.30
CA CYS A 82 3.72 -8.79 -7.47
C CYS A 82 2.57 -7.81 -7.68
N LYS A 83 1.45 -8.36 -8.15
CA LYS A 83 0.20 -7.64 -8.35
C LYS A 83 -0.89 -8.32 -7.54
N GLY A 84 -1.64 -7.54 -6.77
CA GLY A 84 -2.77 -8.06 -6.00
C GLY A 84 -4.01 -7.23 -6.26
N ASP A 85 -5.14 -7.89 -6.47
CA ASP A 85 -6.41 -7.18 -6.59
C ASP A 85 -7.41 -7.71 -5.58
N PHE A 86 -8.42 -6.90 -5.26
CA PHE A 86 -9.42 -7.24 -4.27
C PHE A 86 -10.76 -6.63 -4.63
N TYR A 87 -11.82 -7.29 -4.15
CA TYR A 87 -13.19 -6.82 -4.25
C TYR A 87 -13.68 -6.50 -2.85
N TYR A 88 -14.19 -5.29 -2.65
CA TYR A 88 -14.56 -4.81 -1.33
C TYR A 88 -15.77 -3.87 -1.41
N TYR A 89 -16.69 -4.01 -0.47
CA TYR A 89 -17.81 -3.11 -0.34
C TYR A 89 -17.54 -2.09 0.76
N ILE A 90 -17.59 -0.81 0.40
CA ILE A 90 -17.44 0.29 1.35
C ILE A 90 -18.83 0.74 1.77
N GLU A 91 -19.21 0.37 2.99
CA GLU A 91 -20.56 0.58 3.51
C GLU A 91 -20.89 2.07 3.64
N GLU A 92 -19.94 2.88 4.11
CA GLU A 92 -20.12 4.30 4.36
C GLU A 92 -20.49 5.08 3.09
N THR A 93 -19.96 4.70 1.94
CA THR A 93 -20.24 5.34 0.64
C THR A 93 -21.11 4.49 -0.25
N GLN A 94 -21.50 3.29 0.20
CA GLN A 94 -22.26 2.32 -0.59
C GLN A 94 -21.60 2.04 -1.94
N THR A 95 -20.29 1.88 -1.94
CA THR A 95 -19.47 1.70 -3.14
C THR A 95 -18.88 0.30 -3.19
N ASN A 96 -19.03 -0.36 -4.33
CA ASN A 96 -18.32 -1.62 -4.60
C ASN A 96 -16.98 -1.26 -5.27
N LEU A 97 -15.90 -1.64 -4.66
CA LEU A 97 -14.55 -1.31 -5.10
C LEU A 97 -13.82 -2.53 -5.63
N HIS A 98 -13.22 -2.39 -6.81
CA HIS A 98 -12.21 -3.31 -7.31
C HIS A 98 -10.87 -2.58 -7.28
N GLY A 99 -10.06 -2.89 -6.28
CA GLY A 99 -8.73 -2.31 -6.12
C GLY A 99 -7.67 -3.19 -6.73
N THR A 100 -6.72 -2.60 -7.44
CA THR A 100 -5.57 -3.30 -8.00
C THR A 100 -4.30 -2.62 -7.51
N GLY A 101 -3.42 -3.37 -6.87
CA GLY A 101 -2.15 -2.87 -6.38
C GLY A 101 -0.98 -3.49 -7.12
N TYR A 102 -0.07 -2.64 -7.60
CA TYR A 102 1.21 -3.06 -8.15
C TYR A 102 2.27 -2.81 -7.09
N PHE A 103 2.95 -3.86 -6.64
CA PHE A 103 3.85 -3.82 -5.49
C PHE A 103 5.31 -3.93 -5.92
N TYR A 104 6.10 -2.98 -5.43
CA TYR A 104 7.52 -2.86 -5.75
C TYR A 104 8.35 -2.90 -4.48
N TYR A 105 9.50 -3.55 -4.55
CA TYR A 105 10.53 -3.32 -3.54
C TYR A 105 11.08 -1.91 -3.72
N MET A 106 11.35 -1.21 -2.61
CA MET A 106 11.94 0.11 -2.66
C MET A 106 13.03 0.27 -1.61
N LEU A 107 14.01 1.10 -1.92
CA LEU A 107 15.01 1.54 -0.96
C LEU A 107 14.48 2.77 -0.24
N ILE A 108 14.64 2.78 1.08
CA ILE A 108 14.32 3.94 1.91
C ILE A 108 15.57 4.81 1.96
N ASN A 109 15.46 6.06 1.52
CA ASN A 109 16.59 6.98 1.53
C ASN A 109 16.63 7.77 2.84
N GLU A 110 15.73 8.76 2.99
CA GLU A 110 15.69 9.61 4.19
C GLU A 110 14.35 10.32 4.32
N ILE A 111 14.09 10.87 5.50
CA ILE A 111 12.97 11.77 5.73
C ILE A 111 13.43 13.16 5.29
N VAL A 112 12.74 13.77 4.32
CA VAL A 112 13.16 15.04 3.70
C VAL A 112 12.18 16.18 3.94
N ALA A 113 10.96 15.89 4.43
CA ALA A 113 9.91 16.89 4.64
C ALA A 113 8.91 16.42 5.68
N GLU A 114 8.06 17.33 6.14
CA GLU A 114 6.89 16.97 6.88
C GLU A 114 5.84 16.39 5.93
N PRO A 115 5.03 15.39 6.36
CA PRO A 115 3.94 14.90 5.54
C PRO A 115 2.95 16.02 5.21
N THR A 116 2.49 16.05 3.96
CA THR A 116 1.44 17.00 3.56
C THR A 116 0.06 16.51 3.97
N GLU A 117 -0.10 15.21 4.18
CA GLU A 117 -1.34 14.61 4.66
C GLU A 117 -1.28 14.52 6.19
N LEU A 118 -1.95 15.47 6.88
CA LEU A 118 -1.82 15.67 8.32
C LEU A 118 -2.25 14.50 9.18
N ASP A 119 -3.16 13.68 8.68
CA ASP A 119 -3.70 12.53 9.41
C ASP A 119 -2.85 11.26 9.26
N HIS A 120 -1.78 11.34 8.49
CA HIS A 120 -0.93 10.20 8.19
C HIS A 120 0.33 10.20 9.07
N SER A 121 0.70 9.03 9.58
CA SER A 121 1.91 8.86 10.38
C SER A 121 2.71 7.67 9.88
N LEU A 122 3.99 7.89 9.62
CA LEU A 122 4.92 6.80 9.27
C LEU A 122 5.17 5.94 10.50
N VAL A 123 5.00 4.64 10.36
CA VAL A 123 5.35 3.66 11.40
C VAL A 123 6.11 2.50 10.77
N TRP A 124 6.87 1.79 11.60
CA TRP A 124 7.70 0.66 11.17
C TRP A 124 7.18 -0.59 11.86
N LEU A 125 6.76 -1.58 11.06
CA LEU A 125 6.16 -2.80 11.58
C LEU A 125 7.00 -4.02 11.24
N SER A 126 7.14 -4.93 12.22
CA SER A 126 7.71 -6.25 11.99
C SER A 126 6.78 -7.08 11.11
N ILE A 127 7.28 -8.20 10.57
CA ILE A 127 6.44 -9.06 9.73
C ILE A 127 5.22 -9.60 10.51
N ASP A 128 5.39 -9.89 11.80
CA ASP A 128 4.26 -10.33 12.63
C ASP A 128 3.23 -9.21 12.82
N GLU A 129 3.68 -8.00 13.04
CA GLU A 129 2.80 -6.84 13.14
C GLU A 129 2.10 -6.52 11.81
N ILE A 130 2.79 -6.72 10.68
CA ILE A 130 2.20 -6.60 9.35
C ILE A 130 1.01 -7.54 9.20
N ARG A 131 1.18 -8.81 9.57
CA ARG A 131 0.11 -9.82 9.50
C ARG A 131 -1.08 -9.48 10.38
N GLU A 132 -0.82 -8.85 11.51
CA GLU A 132 -1.85 -8.49 12.49
C GLU A 132 -2.57 -7.18 12.14
N LYS A 133 -1.84 -6.18 11.63
CA LYS A 133 -2.33 -4.79 11.58
C LYS A 133 -2.69 -4.26 10.21
N LEU A 134 -2.06 -4.73 9.13
CA LEU A 134 -2.40 -4.19 7.80
C LEU A 134 -3.86 -4.45 7.47
N PHE A 135 -4.51 -3.40 6.97
CA PHE A 135 -5.94 -3.42 6.71
C PHE A 135 -6.31 -4.34 5.54
N LEU A 136 -5.52 -4.32 4.46
CA LEU A 136 -5.84 -5.05 3.23
C LEU A 136 -5.06 -6.36 3.14
N PRO A 137 -5.75 -7.51 3.01
CA PRO A 137 -5.09 -8.80 2.82
C PRO A 137 -4.14 -8.85 1.63
N SER A 138 -4.44 -8.13 0.55
CA SER A 138 -3.56 -8.04 -0.61
C SER A 138 -2.21 -7.42 -0.26
N GLN A 139 -2.20 -6.43 0.61
CA GLN A 139 -0.97 -5.77 1.06
C GLN A 139 -0.16 -6.67 2.00
N ILE A 140 -0.83 -7.40 2.88
CA ILE A 140 -0.15 -8.40 3.74
C ILE A 140 0.58 -9.42 2.87
N TRP A 141 -0.13 -9.99 1.92
CA TRP A 141 0.44 -10.96 0.99
C TRP A 141 1.64 -10.38 0.23
N ALA A 142 1.54 -9.14 -0.24
CA ALA A 142 2.63 -8.49 -0.97
C ALA A 142 3.88 -8.33 -0.11
N VAL A 143 3.72 -7.89 1.15
CA VAL A 143 4.86 -7.79 2.08
C VAL A 143 5.51 -9.15 2.31
N GLU A 144 4.70 -10.20 2.46
CA GLU A 144 5.21 -11.56 2.62
C GLU A 144 6.04 -12.01 1.42
N GLN A 145 5.62 -11.66 0.20
CA GLN A 145 6.38 -11.99 -1.00
C GLN A 145 7.74 -11.29 -1.02
N VAL A 146 7.78 -10.00 -0.67
CA VAL A 146 9.04 -9.25 -0.60
C VAL A 146 9.92 -9.77 0.55
N TYR A 147 9.32 -10.05 1.70
CA TYR A 147 10.05 -10.55 2.86
C TYR A 147 10.79 -11.85 2.54
N LYS A 148 10.17 -12.75 1.80
CA LYS A 148 10.80 -14.03 1.37
C LYS A 148 12.04 -13.82 0.51
N LEU A 149 12.10 -12.71 -0.24
CA LEU A 149 13.24 -12.44 -1.13
C LEU A 149 14.47 -11.95 -0.35
N PHE A 150 14.29 -11.34 0.82
CA PHE A 150 15.36 -10.68 1.56
C PHE A 150 15.65 -11.30 2.93
N PHE A 151 14.78 -12.08 3.43
CA PHE A 151 14.88 -12.72 4.74
C PHE A 151 14.47 -14.19 4.67
#